data_69f71eb9ca71b654105bcd1cc2a258c5
#
_entry.id   69f71eb9ca71b654105bcd1cc2a258c5
#
_cell.length_a   1.000
_cell.length_b   1.000
_cell.length_c   1.000
_cell.angle_alpha   90.00
_cell.angle_beta   90.00
_cell.angle_gamma   90.00
#
_symmetry.space_group_name_H-M   'P 1'
#
loop_
_entity.id
_entity.type
_entity.pdbx_description
1 polymer ?
#
loop_
_entity_poly.entity_id
_entity_poly.type
_entity_poly.pdbx_seq_one_letter_code
_entity_poly.pdbx_strand_id
1 'polypeptide(L)'
;MTDPLLELDHVTKRFGRVVIAEDLSFTVRSGDTVGIVGPNGAGKTSLFGLISGDLSPASGSVSFAGRTVTKLDAAARCRLGIGRTYQVPRPFTDMTVFENVLLAAQQGAGLRRRASYVAAGDALERADMTGEVNLPAERLGLLQRKRLELARALASQPKLLLLDEVAGGLTDPEVAQLIEIIRGVNAEGITVIWIEHVVRALVAVVTRLICLAGGKFVGDGDPAQVLADPAVREVFLGSEVTASLTAGTLSEDISLGEPE
;
A
#
# COMPACT_ATOMS: atom_id res chain seq x y z
N MET A 1 -18.57 -3.84 19.49
CA MET A 1 -17.43 -4.23 18.61
C MET A 1 -17.76 -3.62 17.27
N THR A 2 -16.92 -2.76 16.73
CA THR A 2 -17.12 -2.17 15.40
C THR A 2 -16.84 -3.23 14.35
N ASP A 3 -17.76 -3.38 13.38
CA ASP A 3 -17.60 -4.31 12.28
C ASP A 3 -16.30 -4.00 11.49
N PRO A 4 -15.60 -5.03 10.96
CA PRO A 4 -14.39 -4.83 10.17
C PRO A 4 -14.70 -4.03 8.89
N LEU A 5 -13.79 -3.15 8.48
CA LEU A 5 -13.88 -2.47 7.20
C LEU A 5 -13.60 -3.42 6.04
N LEU A 6 -12.56 -4.26 6.17
CA LEU A 6 -12.20 -5.31 5.23
C LEU A 6 -12.15 -6.65 5.95
N GLU A 7 -12.68 -7.67 5.30
CA GLU A 7 -12.62 -9.06 5.76
C GLU A 7 -12.33 -9.99 4.58
N LEU A 8 -11.29 -10.81 4.72
CA LEU A 8 -11.05 -11.97 3.89
C LEU A 8 -11.41 -13.20 4.72
N ASP A 9 -12.19 -14.11 4.13
CA ASP A 9 -12.66 -15.33 4.79
C ASP A 9 -12.34 -16.54 3.90
N HIS A 10 -11.36 -17.35 4.35
CA HIS A 10 -10.88 -18.56 3.69
C HIS A 10 -10.53 -18.39 2.20
N VAL A 11 -9.91 -17.24 1.85
CA VAL A 11 -9.60 -16.88 0.47
C VAL A 11 -8.45 -17.73 -0.06
N THR A 12 -8.72 -18.45 -1.15
CA THR A 12 -7.72 -19.23 -1.87
C THR A 12 -7.63 -18.79 -3.33
N LYS A 13 -6.40 -18.72 -3.86
CA LYS A 13 -6.13 -18.42 -5.28
C LYS A 13 -4.94 -19.22 -5.79
N ARG A 14 -5.11 -19.79 -6.99
CA ARG A 14 -4.07 -20.55 -7.69
C ARG A 14 -3.98 -20.10 -9.14
N PHE A 15 -2.78 -20.16 -9.72
CA PHE A 15 -2.53 -20.08 -11.15
C PHE A 15 -1.90 -21.39 -11.61
N GLY A 16 -2.68 -22.24 -12.25
CA GLY A 16 -2.29 -23.60 -12.55
C GLY A 16 -1.90 -24.36 -11.27
N ARG A 17 -0.63 -24.77 -11.15
CA ARG A 17 -0.09 -25.47 -9.98
C ARG A 17 0.45 -24.53 -8.89
N VAL A 18 0.61 -23.24 -9.20
CA VAL A 18 1.18 -22.27 -8.26
C VAL A 18 0.09 -21.75 -7.35
N VAL A 19 0.23 -21.97 -6.06
CA VAL A 19 -0.65 -21.42 -5.02
C VAL A 19 -0.10 -20.05 -4.61
N ILE A 20 -0.90 -19.01 -4.72
CA ILE A 20 -0.53 -17.63 -4.37
C ILE A 20 -1.26 -17.08 -3.15
N ALA A 21 -2.37 -17.72 -2.79
CA ALA A 21 -3.12 -17.51 -1.56
C ALA A 21 -3.73 -18.86 -1.16
N GLU A 22 -3.45 -19.32 0.03
CA GLU A 22 -3.93 -20.59 0.56
C GLU A 22 -4.64 -20.36 1.88
N ASP A 23 -5.96 -20.39 1.83
CA ASP A 23 -6.83 -20.29 3.01
C ASP A 23 -6.60 -19.00 3.83
N LEU A 24 -6.44 -17.87 3.15
CA LEU A 24 -6.16 -16.60 3.83
C LEU A 24 -7.41 -16.03 4.49
N SER A 25 -7.32 -15.80 5.80
CA SER A 25 -8.36 -15.13 6.59
C SER A 25 -7.74 -14.02 7.43
N PHE A 26 -8.22 -12.80 7.29
CA PHE A 26 -7.85 -11.68 8.15
C PHE A 26 -8.87 -10.54 8.05
N THR A 27 -8.85 -9.67 9.04
CA THR A 27 -9.72 -8.49 9.12
C THR A 27 -8.91 -7.22 9.32
N VAL A 28 -9.43 -6.11 8.81
CA VAL A 28 -8.87 -4.76 9.00
C VAL A 28 -10.00 -3.84 9.45
N ARG A 29 -9.78 -3.04 10.50
CA ARG A 29 -10.75 -2.08 11.02
C ARG A 29 -10.56 -0.73 10.35
N SER A 30 -11.60 0.11 10.41
CA SER A 30 -11.49 1.51 9.97
C SER A 30 -10.41 2.25 10.77
N GLY A 31 -9.51 2.94 10.06
CA GLY A 31 -8.41 3.71 10.64
C GLY A 31 -7.15 2.89 10.93
N ASP A 32 -7.17 1.55 10.79
CA ASP A 32 -5.97 0.73 10.94
C ASP A 32 -4.90 1.07 9.89
N THR A 33 -3.63 0.92 10.29
CA THR A 33 -2.48 0.89 9.37
C THR A 33 -1.83 -0.48 9.43
N VAL A 34 -1.92 -1.24 8.33
CA VAL A 34 -1.42 -2.62 8.25
C VAL A 34 -0.27 -2.68 7.24
N GLY A 35 0.88 -3.16 7.67
CA GLY A 35 2.00 -3.48 6.80
C GLY A 35 1.95 -4.93 6.33
N ILE A 36 2.32 -5.18 5.08
CA ILE A 36 2.49 -6.53 4.56
C ILE A 36 3.91 -6.69 4.05
N VAL A 37 4.62 -7.65 4.59
CA VAL A 37 5.98 -8.02 4.21
C VAL A 37 6.04 -9.47 3.75
N GLY A 38 7.15 -9.85 3.14
CA GLY A 38 7.39 -11.23 2.69
C GLY A 38 8.32 -11.26 1.48
N PRO A 39 8.88 -12.43 1.13
CA PRO A 39 9.81 -12.57 0.01
C PRO A 39 9.16 -12.27 -1.34
N ASN A 40 10.00 -12.12 -2.37
CA ASN A 40 9.53 -11.99 -3.74
C ASN A 40 8.79 -13.28 -4.15
N GLY A 41 7.65 -13.13 -4.83
CA GLY A 41 6.80 -14.25 -5.19
C GLY A 41 5.91 -14.81 -4.07
N ALA A 42 5.91 -14.21 -2.86
CA ALA A 42 5.05 -14.65 -1.74
C ALA A 42 3.54 -14.49 -1.99
N GLY A 43 3.14 -13.71 -3.00
CA GLY A 43 1.72 -13.46 -3.30
C GLY A 43 1.21 -12.07 -2.86
N LYS A 44 2.07 -11.18 -2.40
CA LYS A 44 1.67 -9.84 -1.85
C LYS A 44 0.85 -9.02 -2.83
N THR A 45 1.36 -8.78 -4.04
CA THR A 45 0.63 -8.03 -5.09
C THR A 45 -0.65 -8.76 -5.52
N SER A 46 -0.64 -10.10 -5.49
CA SER A 46 -1.84 -10.90 -5.78
C SER A 46 -2.89 -10.76 -4.68
N LEU A 47 -2.48 -10.69 -3.41
CA LEU A 47 -3.38 -10.38 -2.30
C LEU A 47 -4.06 -9.02 -2.50
N PHE A 48 -3.30 -8.00 -2.92
CA PHE A 48 -3.89 -6.72 -3.29
C PHE A 48 -4.87 -6.85 -4.46
N GLY A 49 -4.54 -7.64 -5.48
CA GLY A 49 -5.46 -7.93 -6.58
C GLY A 49 -6.75 -8.60 -6.13
N LEU A 50 -6.70 -9.50 -5.14
CA LEU A 50 -7.87 -10.12 -4.53
C LEU A 50 -8.73 -9.12 -3.73
N ILE A 51 -8.09 -8.16 -3.04
CA ILE A 51 -8.79 -7.10 -2.29
C ILE A 51 -9.37 -6.06 -3.24
N SER A 52 -8.60 -5.60 -4.23
CA SER A 52 -9.02 -4.55 -5.17
C SER A 52 -10.02 -5.03 -6.22
N GLY A 53 -10.12 -6.35 -6.46
CA GLY A 53 -10.99 -6.93 -7.49
C GLY A 53 -10.36 -7.11 -8.87
N ASP A 54 -9.05 -6.87 -8.99
CA ASP A 54 -8.28 -7.22 -10.20
C ASP A 54 -8.15 -8.74 -10.38
N LEU A 55 -8.24 -9.48 -9.27
CA LEU A 55 -8.23 -10.93 -9.23
C LEU A 55 -9.46 -11.45 -8.50
N SER A 56 -10.06 -12.52 -9.01
CA SER A 56 -11.12 -13.26 -8.32
C SER A 56 -10.52 -14.44 -7.56
N PRO A 57 -10.92 -14.70 -6.31
CA PRO A 57 -10.52 -15.91 -5.59
C PRO A 57 -11.08 -17.17 -6.25
N ALA A 58 -10.43 -18.31 -6.01
CA ALA A 58 -10.93 -19.63 -6.41
C ALA A 58 -11.97 -20.14 -5.40
N SER A 59 -11.79 -19.83 -4.11
CA SER A 59 -12.72 -20.09 -3.02
C SER A 59 -12.60 -19.03 -1.94
N GLY A 60 -13.53 -19.00 -1.00
CA GLY A 60 -13.61 -18.01 0.06
C GLY A 60 -14.32 -16.74 -0.36
N SER A 61 -14.33 -15.76 0.52
CA SER A 61 -15.04 -14.52 0.30
C SER A 61 -14.24 -13.28 0.71
N VAL A 62 -14.53 -12.14 0.06
CA VAL A 62 -14.03 -10.82 0.41
C VAL A 62 -15.23 -9.94 0.71
N SER A 63 -15.22 -9.34 1.91
CA SER A 63 -16.24 -8.39 2.34
C SER A 63 -15.61 -7.01 2.63
N PHE A 64 -16.29 -5.94 2.25
CA PHE A 64 -15.87 -4.57 2.45
C PHE A 64 -17.03 -3.73 2.98
N ALA A 65 -16.81 -3.04 4.09
CA ALA A 65 -17.83 -2.24 4.79
C ALA A 65 -19.15 -3.02 5.01
N GLY A 66 -19.04 -4.27 5.49
CA GLY A 66 -20.18 -5.16 5.77
C GLY A 66 -20.85 -5.74 4.53
N ARG A 67 -20.33 -5.51 3.32
CA ARG A 67 -20.88 -6.01 2.06
C ARG A 67 -19.93 -7.00 1.40
N THR A 68 -20.42 -8.17 1.01
CA THR A 68 -19.65 -9.14 0.19
C THR A 68 -19.38 -8.53 -1.19
N VAL A 69 -18.08 -8.40 -1.54
CA VAL A 69 -17.61 -7.81 -2.80
C VAL A 69 -16.89 -8.81 -3.70
N THR A 70 -16.86 -10.09 -3.34
CA THR A 70 -16.11 -11.17 -4.00
C THR A 70 -16.29 -11.19 -5.51
N LYS A 71 -17.52 -10.96 -6.01
CA LYS A 71 -17.86 -10.99 -7.44
C LYS A 71 -17.81 -9.62 -8.13
N LEU A 72 -17.47 -8.56 -7.41
CA LEU A 72 -17.36 -7.22 -7.97
C LEU A 72 -15.96 -7.04 -8.60
N ASP A 73 -15.93 -6.39 -9.76
CA ASP A 73 -14.69 -5.97 -10.41
C ASP A 73 -13.99 -4.79 -9.70
N ALA A 74 -12.78 -4.46 -10.13
CA ALA A 74 -11.98 -3.40 -9.53
C ALA A 74 -12.67 -2.02 -9.63
N ALA A 75 -13.35 -1.73 -10.74
CA ALA A 75 -14.05 -0.45 -10.91
C ALA A 75 -15.22 -0.31 -9.93
N ALA A 76 -15.97 -1.38 -9.69
CA ALA A 76 -17.07 -1.39 -8.73
C ALA A 76 -16.53 -1.26 -7.29
N ARG A 77 -15.43 -1.95 -6.94
CA ARG A 77 -14.81 -1.84 -5.61
C ARG A 77 -14.16 -0.48 -5.39
N CYS A 78 -13.56 0.13 -6.42
CA CYS A 78 -13.06 1.50 -6.35
C CYS A 78 -14.20 2.48 -5.98
N ARG A 79 -15.35 2.38 -6.66
CA ARG A 79 -16.53 3.20 -6.33
C ARG A 79 -17.14 2.95 -4.96
N LEU A 80 -16.85 1.81 -4.33
CA LEU A 80 -17.22 1.53 -2.93
C LEU A 80 -16.23 2.13 -1.92
N GLY A 81 -15.05 2.59 -2.39
CA GLY A 81 -14.03 3.22 -1.58
C GLY A 81 -12.77 2.38 -1.34
N ILE A 82 -12.42 1.45 -2.24
CA ILE A 82 -11.11 0.78 -2.24
C ILE A 82 -10.22 1.45 -3.27
N GLY A 83 -9.29 2.31 -2.81
CA GLY A 83 -8.25 2.93 -3.63
C GLY A 83 -7.00 2.08 -3.69
N ARG A 84 -6.28 2.11 -4.81
CA ARG A 84 -5.02 1.37 -4.97
C ARG A 84 -4.00 2.19 -5.76
N THR A 85 -2.73 2.17 -5.32
CA THR A 85 -1.58 2.54 -6.13
C THR A 85 -0.98 1.29 -6.78
N TYR A 86 -0.18 1.49 -7.82
CA TYR A 86 0.53 0.41 -8.49
C TYR A 86 2.04 0.57 -8.30
N GLN A 87 2.75 -0.54 -8.17
CA GLN A 87 4.21 -0.57 -8.01
C GLN A 87 4.93 0.27 -9.07
N VAL A 88 4.53 0.13 -10.32
CA VAL A 88 5.01 0.96 -11.42
C VAL A 88 3.95 2.02 -11.73
N PRO A 89 4.23 3.31 -11.47
CA PRO A 89 3.30 4.38 -11.79
C PRO A 89 2.91 4.40 -13.27
N ARG A 90 1.61 4.53 -13.55
CA ARG A 90 1.05 4.58 -14.91
C ARG A 90 0.20 5.83 -15.10
N PRO A 91 0.82 7.03 -15.10
CA PRO A 91 0.08 8.25 -15.40
C PRO A 91 -0.33 8.28 -16.87
N PHE A 92 -1.39 9.03 -17.16
CA PHE A 92 -1.70 9.45 -18.52
C PHE A 92 -0.70 10.54 -18.91
N THR A 93 0.32 10.18 -19.68
CA THR A 93 1.50 11.01 -19.96
C THR A 93 1.15 12.28 -20.72
N ASP A 94 0.16 12.22 -21.62
CA ASP A 94 -0.30 13.35 -22.43
C ASP A 94 -1.21 14.32 -21.68
N MET A 95 -1.52 14.02 -20.42
CA MET A 95 -2.35 14.86 -19.54
C MET A 95 -1.46 15.57 -18.50
N THR A 96 -1.94 16.72 -18.04
CA THR A 96 -1.35 17.40 -16.88
C THR A 96 -1.56 16.57 -15.60
N VAL A 97 -0.81 16.89 -14.56
CA VAL A 97 -0.99 16.33 -13.21
C VAL A 97 -2.43 16.52 -12.74
N PHE A 98 -3.00 17.72 -12.90
CA PHE A 98 -4.37 18.02 -12.51
C PHE A 98 -5.39 17.15 -13.27
N GLU A 99 -5.27 17.03 -14.59
CA GLU A 99 -6.18 16.23 -15.41
C GLU A 99 -6.14 14.75 -15.05
N ASN A 100 -4.97 14.20 -14.74
CA ASN A 100 -4.82 12.84 -14.23
C ASN A 100 -5.63 12.61 -12.95
N VAL A 101 -5.56 13.53 -12.00
CA VAL A 101 -6.25 13.44 -10.71
C VAL A 101 -7.74 13.72 -10.86
N LEU A 102 -8.11 14.70 -11.70
CA LEU A 102 -9.51 15.00 -12.02
C LEU A 102 -10.23 13.79 -12.62
N LEU A 103 -9.57 13.08 -13.55
CA LEU A 103 -10.12 11.87 -14.15
C LEU A 103 -10.38 10.79 -13.09
N ALA A 104 -9.48 10.63 -12.13
CA ALA A 104 -9.65 9.69 -11.02
C ALA A 104 -10.83 10.08 -10.11
N ALA A 105 -11.02 11.37 -9.81
CA ALA A 105 -12.18 11.86 -9.07
C ALA A 105 -13.50 11.58 -9.80
N GLN A 106 -13.51 11.76 -11.12
CA GLN A 106 -14.71 11.54 -11.93
C GLN A 106 -15.06 10.06 -12.10
N GLN A 107 -14.09 9.20 -12.38
CA GLN A 107 -14.33 7.79 -12.70
C GLN A 107 -14.30 6.91 -11.43
N GLY A 108 -13.40 7.19 -10.49
CA GLY A 108 -13.23 6.44 -9.25
C GLY A 108 -14.31 6.77 -8.22
N ALA A 109 -14.48 8.05 -7.88
CA ALA A 109 -15.50 8.49 -6.94
C ALA A 109 -16.87 8.79 -7.59
N GLY A 110 -16.97 8.77 -8.92
CA GLY A 110 -18.20 9.10 -9.63
C GLY A 110 -18.62 10.58 -9.53
N LEU A 111 -17.70 11.46 -9.16
CA LEU A 111 -17.96 12.87 -8.97
C LEU A 111 -18.14 13.62 -10.27
N ARG A 112 -18.95 14.67 -10.25
CA ARG A 112 -19.23 15.48 -11.43
C ARG A 112 -19.05 16.98 -11.15
N ARG A 113 -18.72 17.73 -12.22
CA ARG A 113 -18.63 19.19 -12.20
C ARG A 113 -17.74 19.69 -11.05
N ARG A 114 -18.20 20.67 -10.28
CA ARG A 114 -17.43 21.31 -9.21
C ARG A 114 -16.93 20.32 -8.16
N ALA A 115 -17.68 19.28 -7.82
CA ALA A 115 -17.26 18.29 -6.83
C ALA A 115 -16.00 17.54 -7.24
N SER A 116 -15.86 17.18 -8.53
CA SER A 116 -14.63 16.51 -9.00
C SER A 116 -13.42 17.43 -9.01
N TYR A 117 -13.61 18.74 -9.28
CA TYR A 117 -12.52 19.73 -9.22
C TYR A 117 -12.02 19.94 -7.79
N VAL A 118 -12.94 20.04 -6.82
CA VAL A 118 -12.59 20.16 -5.39
C VAL A 118 -11.84 18.90 -4.96
N ALA A 119 -12.38 17.71 -5.21
CA ALA A 119 -11.74 16.46 -4.81
C ALA A 119 -10.35 16.27 -5.46
N ALA A 120 -10.15 16.72 -6.69
CA ALA A 120 -8.85 16.70 -7.34
C ALA A 120 -7.86 17.67 -6.67
N GLY A 121 -8.31 18.89 -6.33
CA GLY A 121 -7.49 19.87 -5.59
C GLY A 121 -7.06 19.35 -4.22
N ASP A 122 -8.01 18.84 -3.44
CA ASP A 122 -7.77 18.27 -2.11
C ASP A 122 -6.79 17.08 -2.17
N ALA A 123 -6.94 16.22 -3.17
CA ALA A 123 -6.04 15.07 -3.35
C ALA A 123 -4.61 15.48 -3.73
N LEU A 124 -4.46 16.54 -4.54
CA LEU A 124 -3.15 17.10 -4.90
C LEU A 124 -2.48 17.77 -3.70
N GLU A 125 -3.23 18.48 -2.88
CA GLU A 125 -2.73 19.09 -1.64
C GLU A 125 -2.23 18.00 -0.66
N ARG A 126 -3.02 16.96 -0.42
CA ARG A 126 -2.63 15.81 0.42
C ARG A 126 -1.40 15.08 -0.08
N ALA A 127 -1.21 14.99 -1.39
CA ALA A 127 -0.05 14.34 -2.00
C ALA A 127 1.16 15.28 -2.17
N ASP A 128 1.08 16.53 -1.67
CA ASP A 128 2.12 17.56 -1.80
C ASP A 128 2.53 17.79 -3.27
N MET A 129 1.51 18.03 -4.14
CA MET A 129 1.69 18.22 -5.59
C MET A 129 1.04 19.50 -6.13
N THR A 130 0.78 20.46 -5.27
CA THR A 130 0.15 21.75 -5.69
C THR A 130 1.03 22.57 -6.61
N GLY A 131 2.37 22.40 -6.54
CA GLY A 131 3.33 23.08 -7.41
C GLY A 131 3.36 22.54 -8.84
N GLU A 132 2.94 21.29 -9.05
CA GLU A 132 3.06 20.58 -10.34
C GLU A 132 1.74 20.51 -11.12
N VAL A 133 0.66 21.11 -10.65
CA VAL A 133 -0.72 20.94 -11.18
C VAL A 133 -0.83 21.07 -12.70
N ASN A 134 -0.08 22.00 -13.30
CA ASN A 134 -0.09 22.28 -14.74
C ASN A 134 1.02 21.56 -15.53
N LEU A 135 1.91 20.81 -14.85
CA LEU A 135 2.96 20.08 -15.54
C LEU A 135 2.38 18.85 -16.27
N PRO A 136 2.84 18.58 -17.51
CA PRO A 136 2.60 17.31 -18.16
C PRO A 136 3.17 16.16 -17.34
N ALA A 137 2.40 15.07 -17.16
CA ALA A 137 2.82 13.96 -16.32
C ALA A 137 4.08 13.25 -16.84
N GLU A 138 4.40 13.35 -18.13
CA GLU A 138 5.62 12.84 -18.73
C GLU A 138 6.89 13.44 -18.12
N ARG A 139 6.83 14.72 -17.65
CA ARG A 139 7.98 15.48 -17.11
C ARG A 139 8.28 15.19 -15.65
N LEU A 140 7.45 14.41 -14.99
CA LEU A 140 7.60 14.09 -13.56
C LEU A 140 8.77 13.15 -13.32
N GLY A 141 9.59 13.46 -12.29
CA GLY A 141 10.57 12.56 -11.71
C GLY A 141 9.91 11.39 -10.95
N LEU A 142 10.71 10.45 -10.44
CA LEU A 142 10.20 9.23 -9.82
C LEU A 142 9.31 9.51 -8.60
N LEU A 143 9.77 10.31 -7.65
CA LEU A 143 9.00 10.69 -6.47
C LEU A 143 7.67 11.35 -6.86
N GLN A 144 7.71 12.31 -7.77
CA GLN A 144 6.51 13.02 -8.24
C GLN A 144 5.52 12.07 -8.93
N ARG A 145 6.00 11.08 -9.70
CA ARG A 145 5.12 10.05 -10.29
C ARG A 145 4.46 9.18 -9.23
N LYS A 146 5.17 8.82 -8.16
CA LYS A 146 4.61 8.06 -7.04
C LYS A 146 3.60 8.89 -6.24
N ARG A 147 3.87 10.18 -6.03
CA ARG A 147 2.91 11.11 -5.43
C ARG A 147 1.66 11.30 -6.31
N LEU A 148 1.84 11.36 -7.64
CA LEU A 148 0.70 11.43 -8.56
C LEU A 148 -0.17 10.17 -8.49
N GLU A 149 0.40 8.97 -8.42
CA GLU A 149 -0.37 7.73 -8.21
C GLU A 149 -1.14 7.77 -6.88
N LEU A 150 -0.50 8.27 -5.81
CA LEU A 150 -1.17 8.47 -4.52
C LEU A 150 -2.31 9.49 -4.62
N ALA A 151 -2.08 10.65 -5.27
CA ALA A 151 -3.11 11.67 -5.49
C ALA A 151 -4.31 11.11 -6.28
N ARG A 152 -4.06 10.31 -7.33
CA ARG A 152 -5.11 9.63 -8.10
C ARG A 152 -5.92 8.66 -7.24
N ALA A 153 -5.25 7.88 -6.39
CA ALA A 153 -5.93 6.98 -5.47
C ALA A 153 -6.77 7.76 -4.43
N LEU A 154 -6.25 8.86 -3.89
CA LEU A 154 -6.96 9.74 -2.94
C LEU A 154 -8.16 10.44 -3.57
N ALA A 155 -8.06 10.88 -4.83
CA ALA A 155 -9.15 11.52 -5.55
C ALA A 155 -10.36 10.60 -5.77
N SER A 156 -10.18 9.28 -5.70
CA SER A 156 -11.30 8.33 -5.67
C SER A 156 -12.05 8.29 -4.35
N GLN A 157 -11.67 9.11 -3.36
CA GLN A 157 -12.25 9.20 -2.02
C GLN A 157 -12.27 7.84 -1.28
N PRO A 158 -11.12 7.20 -1.11
CA PRO A 158 -11.07 5.86 -0.55
C PRO A 158 -11.35 5.85 0.95
N LYS A 159 -12.01 4.78 1.43
CA LYS A 159 -12.05 4.38 2.85
C LYS A 159 -10.89 3.46 3.20
N LEU A 160 -10.42 2.69 2.21
CA LEU A 160 -9.28 1.80 2.26
C LEU A 160 -8.31 2.13 1.12
N LEU A 161 -7.08 2.43 1.47
CA LEU A 161 -5.99 2.72 0.54
C LEU A 161 -4.98 1.57 0.53
N LEU A 162 -4.76 0.97 -0.63
CA LEU A 162 -3.78 -0.08 -0.87
C LEU A 162 -2.53 0.52 -1.51
N LEU A 163 -1.40 0.50 -0.82
CA LEU A 163 -0.12 1.04 -1.27
C LEU A 163 0.83 -0.10 -1.65
N ASP A 164 1.18 -0.22 -2.93
CA ASP A 164 1.99 -1.31 -3.48
C ASP A 164 3.41 -0.81 -3.81
N GLU A 165 4.39 -1.05 -2.91
CA GLU A 165 5.82 -0.74 -3.06
C GLU A 165 6.09 0.72 -3.49
N VAL A 166 5.41 1.67 -2.84
CA VAL A 166 5.49 3.09 -3.21
C VAL A 166 6.83 3.74 -2.81
N ALA A 167 7.58 3.18 -1.84
CA ALA A 167 8.89 3.69 -1.43
C ALA A 167 10.04 3.15 -2.29
N GLY A 168 9.82 2.13 -3.11
CA GLY A 168 10.87 1.51 -3.92
C GLY A 168 11.54 2.48 -4.89
N GLY A 169 12.89 2.50 -4.90
CA GLY A 169 13.70 3.36 -5.78
C GLY A 169 13.83 4.81 -5.34
N LEU A 170 13.26 5.18 -4.19
CA LEU A 170 13.39 6.50 -3.60
C LEU A 170 14.62 6.58 -2.69
N THR A 171 15.20 7.79 -2.56
CA THR A 171 16.22 8.10 -1.55
C THR A 171 15.60 8.21 -0.16
N ASP A 172 16.42 8.10 0.91
CA ASP A 172 15.94 8.19 2.28
C ASP A 172 15.16 9.48 2.60
N PRO A 173 15.60 10.68 2.16
CA PRO A 173 14.81 11.89 2.33
C PRO A 173 13.45 11.84 1.59
N GLU A 174 13.39 11.25 0.40
CA GLU A 174 12.15 11.09 -0.36
C GLU A 174 11.19 10.10 0.32
N VAL A 175 11.72 9.01 0.88
CA VAL A 175 10.95 8.05 1.68
C VAL A 175 10.37 8.75 2.92
N ALA A 176 11.15 9.58 3.61
CA ALA A 176 10.66 10.33 4.77
C ALA A 176 9.50 11.26 4.41
N GLN A 177 9.58 11.97 3.28
CA GLN A 177 8.48 12.80 2.78
C GLN A 177 7.22 11.98 2.47
N LEU A 178 7.38 10.82 1.84
CA LEU A 178 6.25 9.93 1.53
C LEU A 178 5.59 9.39 2.81
N ILE A 179 6.38 9.05 3.83
CA ILE A 179 5.89 8.61 5.15
C ILE A 179 4.98 9.68 5.77
N GLU A 180 5.40 10.96 5.76
CA GLU A 180 4.59 12.03 6.33
C GLU A 180 3.27 12.21 5.59
N ILE A 181 3.26 12.09 4.26
CA ILE A 181 2.03 12.11 3.46
C ILE A 181 1.10 10.96 3.88
N ILE A 182 1.61 9.72 3.99
CA ILE A 182 0.81 8.54 4.35
C ILE A 182 0.27 8.67 5.78
N ARG A 183 1.06 9.20 6.72
CA ARG A 183 0.60 9.50 8.09
C ARG A 183 -0.53 10.51 8.10
N GLY A 184 -0.40 11.59 7.33
CA GLY A 184 -1.44 12.60 7.19
C GLY A 184 -2.75 12.00 6.68
N VAL A 185 -2.68 11.19 5.63
CA VAL A 185 -3.82 10.48 5.05
C VAL A 185 -4.51 9.55 6.07
N ASN A 186 -3.72 8.81 6.86
CA ASN A 186 -4.30 7.95 7.90
C ASN A 186 -4.89 8.75 9.07
N ALA A 187 -4.27 9.86 9.47
CA ALA A 187 -4.78 10.74 10.52
C ALA A 187 -6.15 11.33 10.18
N GLU A 188 -6.51 11.43 8.90
CA GLU A 188 -7.83 11.80 8.42
C GLU A 188 -8.86 10.64 8.47
N GLY A 189 -8.45 9.45 8.96
CA GLY A 189 -9.31 8.28 9.13
C GLY A 189 -9.32 7.31 7.95
N ILE A 190 -8.49 7.52 6.93
CA ILE A 190 -8.35 6.57 5.83
C ILE A 190 -7.54 5.37 6.31
N THR A 191 -8.13 4.17 6.15
CA THR A 191 -7.46 2.90 6.47
C THR A 191 -6.39 2.62 5.42
N VAL A 192 -5.21 2.17 5.84
CA VAL A 192 -4.09 1.90 4.94
C VAL A 192 -3.63 0.46 5.06
N ILE A 193 -3.47 -0.24 3.92
CA ILE A 193 -2.68 -1.46 3.84
C ILE A 193 -1.50 -1.18 2.91
N TRP A 194 -0.30 -1.41 3.41
CA TRP A 194 0.92 -1.04 2.70
C TRP A 194 1.85 -2.24 2.52
N ILE A 195 2.12 -2.62 1.27
CA ILE A 195 3.15 -3.61 0.91
C ILE A 195 4.45 -2.86 0.66
N GLU A 196 5.52 -3.26 1.34
CA GLU A 196 6.85 -2.71 1.14
C GLU A 196 7.97 -3.72 1.39
N HIS A 197 9.11 -3.46 0.75
CA HIS A 197 10.37 -4.16 1.03
C HIS A 197 11.25 -3.36 2.00
N VAL A 198 11.07 -2.05 2.06
CA VAL A 198 11.79 -1.16 2.98
C VAL A 198 11.11 -1.23 4.35
N VAL A 199 11.46 -2.25 5.14
CA VAL A 199 10.82 -2.55 6.44
C VAL A 199 10.81 -1.34 7.37
N ARG A 200 11.90 -0.53 7.40
CA ARG A 200 11.97 0.69 8.22
C ARG A 200 10.87 1.71 7.87
N ALA A 201 10.49 1.82 6.59
CA ALA A 201 9.41 2.71 6.17
C ALA A 201 8.05 2.21 6.69
N LEU A 202 7.80 0.90 6.64
CA LEU A 202 6.58 0.30 7.19
C LEU A 202 6.47 0.51 8.69
N VAL A 203 7.50 0.11 9.45
CA VAL A 203 7.48 0.18 10.93
C VAL A 203 7.29 1.61 11.44
N ALA A 204 7.69 2.61 10.66
CA ALA A 204 7.45 4.01 11.01
C ALA A 204 5.97 4.41 10.97
N VAL A 205 5.10 3.66 10.25
CA VAL A 205 3.70 4.06 10.00
C VAL A 205 2.71 3.04 10.56
N VAL A 206 3.00 1.73 10.38
CA VAL A 206 2.00 0.71 10.63
C VAL A 206 1.91 0.32 12.10
N THR A 207 0.68 0.03 12.54
CA THR A 207 0.40 -0.47 13.89
C THR A 207 0.28 -2.00 13.96
N ARG A 208 0.17 -2.65 12.80
CA ARG A 208 0.11 -4.10 12.65
C ARG A 208 0.91 -4.53 11.43
N LEU A 209 1.67 -5.59 11.57
CA LEU A 209 2.48 -6.17 10.49
C LEU A 209 2.02 -7.60 10.22
N ILE A 210 1.90 -7.94 8.94
CA ILE A 210 1.59 -9.29 8.47
C ILE A 210 2.74 -9.77 7.60
N CYS A 211 3.26 -10.95 7.88
CA CYS A 211 4.26 -11.61 7.03
C CYS A 211 3.57 -12.66 6.17
N LEU A 212 3.67 -12.52 4.84
CA LEU A 212 3.14 -13.46 3.85
C LEU A 212 4.28 -14.25 3.22
N ALA A 213 4.19 -15.59 3.26
CA ALA A 213 5.15 -16.47 2.62
C ALA A 213 4.47 -17.73 2.08
N GLY A 214 4.82 -18.14 0.86
CA GLY A 214 4.24 -19.34 0.23
C GLY A 214 2.71 -19.31 0.13
N GLY A 215 2.13 -18.12 0.01
CA GLY A 215 0.67 -17.95 -0.02
C GLY A 215 -0.03 -18.06 1.33
N LYS A 216 0.69 -18.07 2.46
CA LYS A 216 0.15 -18.16 3.83
C LYS A 216 0.64 -17.01 4.70
N PHE A 217 -0.13 -16.64 5.70
CA PHE A 217 0.33 -15.75 6.76
C PHE A 217 1.20 -16.55 7.75
N VAL A 218 2.46 -16.13 7.89
CA VAL A 218 3.43 -16.76 8.81
C VAL A 218 3.65 -15.92 10.07
N GLY A 219 3.21 -14.67 10.08
CA GLY A 219 3.22 -13.77 11.24
C GLY A 219 2.15 -12.71 11.07
N ASP A 220 1.50 -12.32 12.17
CA ASP A 220 0.46 -11.29 12.20
C ASP A 220 0.38 -10.69 13.62
N GLY A 221 0.63 -9.40 13.76
CA GLY A 221 0.58 -8.73 15.04
C GLY A 221 1.39 -7.42 15.12
N ASP A 222 1.88 -7.12 16.32
CA ASP A 222 2.77 -5.97 16.55
C ASP A 222 4.02 -6.08 15.68
N PRO A 223 4.44 -4.99 15.00
CA PRO A 223 5.57 -5.02 14.07
C PRO A 223 6.87 -5.55 14.70
N ALA A 224 7.20 -5.15 15.93
CA ALA A 224 8.42 -5.59 16.60
C ALA A 224 8.37 -7.08 16.94
N GLN A 225 7.21 -7.59 17.36
CA GLN A 225 7.01 -9.01 17.67
C GLN A 225 7.09 -9.87 16.40
N VAL A 226 6.42 -9.47 15.33
CA VAL A 226 6.44 -10.19 14.03
C VAL A 226 7.85 -10.24 13.47
N LEU A 227 8.62 -9.15 13.51
CA LEU A 227 10.00 -9.10 13.02
C LEU A 227 10.98 -9.90 13.92
N ALA A 228 10.64 -10.11 15.19
CA ALA A 228 11.43 -10.93 16.12
C ALA A 228 11.14 -12.43 15.98
N ASP A 229 10.02 -12.82 15.38
CA ASP A 229 9.58 -14.22 15.24
C ASP A 229 10.58 -15.04 14.42
N PRO A 230 11.09 -16.19 14.95
CA PRO A 230 12.02 -17.05 14.23
C PRO A 230 11.51 -17.53 12.87
N ALA A 231 10.23 -17.87 12.73
CA ALA A 231 9.65 -18.33 11.48
C ALA A 231 9.63 -17.19 10.42
N VAL A 232 9.36 -15.95 10.84
CA VAL A 232 9.44 -14.77 9.98
C VAL A 232 10.88 -14.50 9.57
N ARG A 233 11.83 -14.59 10.51
CA ARG A 233 13.27 -14.42 10.21
C ARG A 233 13.78 -15.46 9.23
N GLU A 234 13.40 -16.71 9.37
CA GLU A 234 13.79 -17.80 8.45
C GLU A 234 13.33 -17.50 7.01
N VAL A 235 12.12 -17.00 6.85
CA VAL A 235 11.57 -16.56 5.55
C VAL A 235 12.39 -15.43 4.92
N PHE A 236 12.96 -14.55 5.75
CA PHE A 236 13.80 -13.43 5.30
C PHE A 236 15.28 -13.80 5.13
N LEU A 237 15.81 -14.80 5.84
CA LEU A 237 17.20 -15.26 5.73
C LEU A 237 17.54 -15.78 4.31
N GLY A 238 16.54 -16.21 3.55
CA GLY A 238 16.68 -16.58 2.14
C GLY A 238 16.54 -15.42 1.15
N SER A 239 16.31 -14.20 1.61
CA SER A 239 16.14 -13.00 0.79
C SER A 239 17.09 -11.89 1.24
N GLU A 240 17.56 -11.05 0.31
CA GLU A 240 18.55 -9.97 0.51
C GLU A 240 18.17 -8.93 1.59
N VAL A 241 16.99 -9.05 2.20
CA VAL A 241 16.48 -8.13 3.24
C VAL A 241 17.27 -8.24 4.55
N THR A 242 17.88 -9.39 4.83
CA THR A 242 18.71 -9.57 6.04
C THR A 242 19.97 -8.69 6.03
N ALA A 243 20.51 -8.40 4.86
CA ALA A 243 21.70 -7.55 4.72
C ALA A 243 21.44 -6.09 5.15
N SER A 244 20.24 -5.58 4.92
CA SER A 244 19.86 -4.19 5.29
C SER A 244 19.64 -4.01 6.80
N LEU A 245 19.15 -5.03 7.50
CA LEU A 245 18.88 -4.96 8.94
C LEU A 245 20.18 -5.11 9.76
N THR A 246 21.14 -5.90 9.26
CA THR A 246 22.45 -6.08 9.93
C THR A 246 23.42 -4.93 9.65
N ALA A 247 23.33 -4.26 8.49
CA ALA A 247 24.17 -3.11 8.16
C ALA A 247 23.82 -1.85 8.99
N GLY A 248 22.55 -1.71 9.41
CA GLY A 248 22.10 -0.59 10.24
C GLY A 248 22.54 -0.69 11.71
N THR A 249 22.88 -1.89 12.20
CA THR A 249 23.33 -2.13 13.58
C THR A 249 24.85 -2.10 13.74
N LEU A 250 25.61 -2.10 12.65
CA LEU A 250 27.09 -2.09 12.70
C LEU A 250 27.70 -0.69 12.53
N SER A 251 26.92 0.37 12.38
CA SER A 251 27.43 1.75 12.25
C SER A 251 27.42 2.55 13.56
N GLU A 252 27.01 1.98 14.71
CA GLU A 252 27.06 2.67 16.01
C GLU A 252 28.27 2.32 16.88
N ASP A 253 29.16 1.40 16.46
CA ASP A 253 30.26 0.92 17.29
C ASP A 253 31.68 1.22 16.74
N ILE A 254 31.90 2.31 16.02
CA ILE A 254 33.26 2.76 15.71
C ILE A 254 33.36 4.28 15.88
N SER A 255 33.43 4.76 17.13
CA SER A 255 34.19 5.97 17.48
C SER A 255 34.39 6.07 18.98
N LEU A 256 35.30 5.26 19.52
CA LEU A 256 36.03 5.66 20.71
C LEU A 256 37.50 5.70 20.30
N GLY A 257 37.96 6.93 20.03
CA GLY A 257 39.36 7.22 19.84
C GLY A 257 40.13 7.04 21.11
N GLU A 258 41.38 6.68 21.01
CA GLU A 258 42.35 6.91 22.03
C GLU A 258 43.24 8.10 21.66
N PRO A 259 43.73 8.84 22.68
CA PRO A 259 44.53 10.03 22.48
C PRO A 259 46.02 9.68 22.52
N GLU A 260 46.80 10.27 21.62
CA GLU A 260 48.15 10.77 21.91
C GLU A 260 48.46 11.95 20.99
#